data_b565407fbfdbc3346afd65ea059bfad2
#
_entry.id   b565407fbfdbc3346afd65ea059bfad2
#
_cell.length_a   1.000
_cell.length_b   1.000
_cell.length_c   1.000
_cell.angle_alpha   90.00
_cell.angle_beta   90.00
_cell.angle_gamma   90.00
#
_symmetry.space_group_name_H-M   'P 1'
#
loop_
_entity.id
_entity.type
_entity.pdbx_description
1 polymer ?
#
loop_
_entity_poly.entity_id
_entity_poly.type
_entity_poly.pdbx_seq_one_letter_code
_entity_poly.pdbx_strand_id
1 'polypeptide(L)'
;ECKVNGKEQKISLTENDLVFVTNGSCTEGTIYGDQNHAPVGDAEVRNSGVWDLWKNIARQDPSFGHPEKFCSDIKKTNWESATVTTLDDKIIPYIEKICQRDPRSGKVVTGGIVSCQDSSWLLSWTINRQGQFKEQDKKQVCVWVYSLFTDVPGDYIKKPMKECTGKEITEEWLYHLGVPVDEIPELAEHSAVCVPTMMPYITAFFMPRAKGDRPDVIPDGCVN
;
A
#
# COMPACT_ATOMS: atom_id res chain seq x y z
N GLU A 1 -32.20 5.08 -1.00
CA GLU A 1 -32.04 6.00 -2.13
C GLU A 1 -30.71 5.76 -2.81
N CYS A 2 -30.67 5.80 -4.12
CA CYS A 2 -29.45 5.58 -4.91
C CYS A 2 -29.49 6.42 -6.19
N LYS A 3 -28.36 6.55 -6.86
CA LYS A 3 -28.27 7.16 -8.19
C LYS A 3 -27.98 6.07 -9.22
N VAL A 4 -28.84 5.95 -10.23
CA VAL A 4 -28.66 5.04 -11.36
C VAL A 4 -28.59 5.86 -12.63
N ASN A 5 -27.49 5.78 -13.35
CA ASN A 5 -27.24 6.59 -14.57
C ASN A 5 -27.47 8.11 -14.33
N GLY A 6 -27.01 8.62 -13.17
CA GLY A 6 -27.14 10.03 -12.79
C GLY A 6 -28.52 10.46 -12.28
N LYS A 7 -29.51 9.59 -12.28
CA LYS A 7 -30.88 9.86 -11.81
C LYS A 7 -31.09 9.29 -10.41
N GLU A 8 -31.69 10.08 -9.54
CA GLU A 8 -32.07 9.62 -8.20
C GLU A 8 -33.19 8.59 -8.30
N GLN A 9 -33.05 7.50 -7.59
CA GLN A 9 -34.03 6.44 -7.48
C GLN A 9 -34.23 6.02 -6.03
N LYS A 10 -35.41 5.60 -5.70
CA LYS A 10 -35.75 5.00 -4.42
C LYS A 10 -36.18 3.56 -4.65
N ILE A 11 -35.45 2.64 -4.07
CA ILE A 11 -35.76 1.22 -4.06
C ILE A 11 -36.43 0.92 -2.72
N SER A 12 -37.65 0.45 -2.74
CA SER A 12 -38.35 -0.01 -1.52
C SER A 12 -37.85 -1.41 -1.16
N LEU A 13 -37.46 -1.60 0.08
CA LEU A 13 -37.02 -2.87 0.62
C LEU A 13 -38.11 -3.44 1.53
N THR A 14 -38.20 -4.75 1.59
CA THR A 14 -39.08 -5.51 2.48
C THR A 14 -38.22 -6.32 3.46
N GLU A 15 -38.84 -6.92 4.47
CA GLU A 15 -38.16 -7.81 5.42
C GLU A 15 -37.57 -9.09 4.78
N ASN A 16 -37.93 -9.39 3.53
CA ASN A 16 -37.40 -10.52 2.77
C ASN A 16 -36.21 -10.14 1.88
N ASP A 17 -35.81 -8.86 1.85
CA ASP A 17 -34.71 -8.38 1.05
C ASP A 17 -33.40 -8.34 1.87
N LEU A 18 -32.31 -8.78 1.28
CA LEU A 18 -30.98 -8.68 1.85
C LEU A 18 -30.20 -7.59 1.12
N VAL A 19 -29.58 -6.70 1.88
CA VAL A 19 -28.71 -5.65 1.36
C VAL A 19 -27.29 -5.88 1.85
N PHE A 20 -26.36 -6.10 0.93
CA PHE A 20 -24.94 -6.21 1.24
C PHE A 20 -24.30 -4.84 1.04
N VAL A 21 -23.63 -4.34 2.09
CA VAL A 21 -22.94 -3.05 2.06
C VAL A 21 -21.47 -3.28 2.30
N THR A 22 -20.64 -2.85 1.34
CA THR A 22 -19.19 -2.78 1.48
C THR A 22 -18.81 -1.34 1.85
N ASN A 23 -18.24 -1.17 3.03
CA ASN A 23 -17.96 0.15 3.58
C ASN A 23 -16.49 0.54 3.38
N GLY A 24 -16.26 1.67 2.70
CA GLY A 24 -14.95 2.24 2.50
C GLY A 24 -14.07 1.43 1.53
N SER A 25 -12.88 1.93 1.28
CA SER A 25 -11.86 1.23 0.51
C SER A 25 -10.47 1.67 0.98
N CYS A 26 -9.60 0.70 1.27
CA CYS A 26 -8.22 0.98 1.63
C CYS A 26 -7.38 1.47 0.44
N THR A 27 -7.85 1.26 -0.78
CA THR A 27 -7.16 1.68 -2.01
C THR A 27 -7.72 2.97 -2.60
N GLU A 28 -8.71 3.60 -1.95
CA GLU A 28 -9.22 4.89 -2.39
C GLU A 28 -8.12 5.96 -2.35
N GLY A 29 -8.14 6.83 -3.35
CA GLY A 29 -7.20 7.93 -3.43
C GLY A 29 -5.77 7.50 -3.73
N THR A 30 -5.52 6.25 -4.18
CA THR A 30 -4.19 5.79 -4.57
C THR A 30 -3.55 6.73 -5.58
N ILE A 31 -2.31 7.11 -5.29
CA ILE A 31 -1.51 8.00 -6.14
C ILE A 31 -0.24 7.25 -6.53
N TYR A 32 0.11 7.30 -7.80
CA TYR A 32 1.32 6.68 -8.33
C TYR A 32 2.38 7.74 -8.61
N GLY A 33 3.61 7.43 -8.25
CA GLY A 33 4.80 8.08 -8.76
C GLY A 33 5.42 7.27 -9.90
N ASP A 34 6.65 7.58 -10.23
CA ASP A 34 7.49 6.83 -11.16
C ASP A 34 8.96 6.89 -10.72
N GLN A 35 9.87 6.39 -11.57
CA GLN A 35 11.31 6.40 -11.28
C GLN A 35 11.83 7.77 -10.86
N ASN A 36 11.31 8.85 -11.45
CA ASN A 36 11.82 10.21 -11.32
C ASN A 36 10.87 11.16 -10.57
N HIS A 37 9.66 10.72 -10.27
CA HIS A 37 8.64 11.54 -9.61
C HIS A 37 8.07 10.82 -8.41
N ALA A 38 8.02 11.55 -7.29
CA ALA A 38 7.31 11.08 -6.10
C ALA A 38 5.80 11.05 -6.35
N PRO A 39 5.04 10.16 -5.67
CA PRO A 39 3.59 10.28 -5.64
C PRO A 39 3.24 11.60 -4.97
N VAL A 40 2.66 12.54 -5.70
CA VAL A 40 2.33 13.88 -5.18
C VAL A 40 1.25 13.73 -4.12
N GLY A 41 1.66 13.77 -2.86
CA GLY A 41 0.80 13.63 -1.69
C GLY A 41 0.49 14.98 -1.04
N ASP A 42 -0.47 15.03 -0.16
CA ASP A 42 -1.09 16.14 0.58
C ASP A 42 -2.09 16.98 -0.23
N ALA A 43 -1.91 17.13 -1.52
CA ALA A 43 -2.87 17.81 -2.34
C ALA A 43 -4.03 16.84 -2.64
N GLU A 44 -5.15 17.06 -1.97
CA GLU A 44 -6.44 16.52 -2.37
C GLU A 44 -6.42 15.02 -2.65
N VAL A 45 -6.39 14.24 -1.59
CA VAL A 45 -6.81 12.83 -1.67
C VAL A 45 -8.10 12.79 -2.45
N ARG A 46 -8.04 12.20 -3.64
CA ARG A 46 -9.18 12.10 -4.54
C ARG A 46 -10.27 11.34 -3.83
N ASN A 47 -11.22 12.07 -3.28
CA ASN A 47 -12.39 11.47 -2.66
C ASN A 47 -13.31 10.98 -3.79
N SER A 48 -13.28 9.70 -4.08
CA SER A 48 -14.17 9.06 -5.05
C SER A 48 -15.57 8.80 -4.48
N GLY A 49 -15.79 9.14 -3.22
CA GLY A 49 -17.05 8.90 -2.52
C GLY A 49 -17.23 7.49 -1.96
N VAL A 50 -16.18 6.67 -1.94
CA VAL A 50 -16.25 5.28 -1.45
C VAL A 50 -16.58 5.23 0.05
N TRP A 51 -16.16 6.23 0.83
CA TRP A 51 -16.51 6.36 2.24
C TRP A 51 -17.87 7.01 2.48
N ASP A 52 -18.45 7.66 1.48
CA ASP A 52 -19.67 8.46 1.63
C ASP A 52 -20.91 7.61 1.95
N LEU A 53 -20.99 6.40 1.43
CA LEU A 53 -22.06 5.48 1.76
C LEU A 53 -22.08 5.19 3.26
N TRP A 54 -20.93 4.84 3.85
CA TRP A 54 -20.83 4.56 5.28
C TRP A 54 -21.10 5.82 6.12
N LYS A 55 -20.54 6.96 5.74
CA LYS A 55 -20.84 8.25 6.40
C LYS A 55 -22.33 8.58 6.38
N ASN A 56 -22.99 8.34 5.26
CA ASN A 56 -24.43 8.61 5.12
C ASN A 56 -25.29 7.66 5.96
N ILE A 57 -24.94 6.39 6.04
CA ILE A 57 -25.64 5.41 6.88
C ILE A 57 -25.41 5.75 8.37
N ALA A 58 -24.18 5.99 8.78
CA ALA A 58 -23.84 6.29 10.17
C ALA A 58 -24.46 7.61 10.69
N ARG A 59 -24.71 8.59 9.80
CA ARG A 59 -25.46 9.80 10.17
C ARG A 59 -26.93 9.54 10.48
N GLN A 60 -27.50 8.49 9.91
CA GLN A 60 -28.89 8.14 10.13
C GLN A 60 -29.07 7.29 11.40
N ASP A 61 -28.09 6.41 11.66
CA ASP A 61 -28.13 5.54 12.84
C ASP A 61 -26.69 5.31 13.35
N PRO A 62 -26.38 5.77 14.57
CA PRO A 62 -25.04 5.62 15.18
C PRO A 62 -24.59 4.17 15.38
N SER A 63 -25.51 3.19 15.37
CA SER A 63 -25.15 1.77 15.45
C SER A 63 -24.31 1.30 14.30
N PHE A 64 -24.29 2.04 13.18
CA PHE A 64 -23.42 1.79 12.04
C PHE A 64 -21.99 2.31 12.20
N GLY A 65 -21.61 2.77 13.40
CA GLY A 65 -20.24 3.10 13.76
C GLY A 65 -19.82 4.53 13.41
N HIS A 66 -18.51 4.76 13.42
CA HIS A 66 -17.88 6.08 13.27
C HIS A 66 -16.86 6.09 12.14
N PRO A 67 -17.29 6.23 10.86
CA PRO A 67 -16.43 6.18 9.69
C PRO A 67 -15.29 7.20 9.72
N GLU A 68 -15.46 8.34 10.37
CA GLU A 68 -14.44 9.38 10.50
C GLU A 68 -13.17 8.88 11.20
N LYS A 69 -13.28 7.89 12.07
CA LYS A 69 -12.13 7.23 12.70
C LYS A 69 -11.21 6.53 11.69
N PHE A 70 -11.72 6.25 10.50
CA PHE A 70 -11.03 5.48 9.48
C PHE A 70 -10.55 6.33 8.31
N CYS A 71 -11.19 7.46 8.04
CA CYS A 71 -10.95 8.22 6.82
C CYS A 71 -10.71 9.72 7.01
N SER A 72 -10.56 10.22 8.25
CA SER A 72 -10.38 11.66 8.49
C SER A 72 -8.93 12.12 8.66
N ASP A 73 -8.01 11.23 8.96
CA ASP A 73 -6.61 11.58 9.27
C ASP A 73 -5.64 10.73 8.44
N ILE A 74 -5.31 11.24 7.26
CA ILE A 74 -4.44 10.57 6.31
C ILE A 74 -3.03 10.35 6.88
N LYS A 75 -2.53 11.26 7.71
CA LYS A 75 -1.21 11.09 8.32
C LYS A 75 -1.10 9.82 9.17
N LYS A 76 -2.23 9.40 9.76
CA LYS A 76 -2.31 8.16 10.53
C LYS A 76 -2.65 6.92 9.71
N THR A 77 -3.26 7.09 8.54
CA THR A 77 -3.78 5.99 7.73
C THR A 77 -2.99 5.75 6.45
N ASN A 78 -2.09 6.66 6.11
CA ASN A 78 -1.28 6.54 4.91
C ASN A 78 -0.33 5.34 4.99
N TRP A 79 -0.18 4.73 3.85
CA TRP A 79 0.77 3.67 3.60
C TRP A 79 1.43 3.96 2.27
N GLU A 80 2.71 3.72 2.19
CA GLU A 80 3.40 3.76 0.92
C GLU A 80 4.07 2.44 0.62
N SER A 81 3.89 2.00 -0.60
CA SER A 81 4.59 0.87 -1.16
C SER A 81 5.27 1.26 -2.47
N ALA A 82 6.18 0.42 -2.91
CA ALA A 82 6.83 0.56 -4.19
C ALA A 82 7.07 -0.81 -4.80
N THR A 83 6.98 -0.88 -6.12
CA THR A 83 7.41 -2.06 -6.85
C THR A 83 8.76 -1.75 -7.50
N VAL A 84 9.79 -2.40 -7.00
CA VAL A 84 11.14 -2.36 -7.57
C VAL A 84 11.30 -3.53 -8.51
N THR A 85 11.69 -3.28 -9.77
CA THR A 85 12.00 -4.31 -10.75
C THR A 85 13.48 -4.21 -11.11
N THR A 86 14.26 -5.27 -10.85
CA THR A 86 15.66 -5.31 -11.26
C THR A 86 15.75 -5.45 -12.78
N LEU A 87 16.73 -4.78 -13.40
CA LEU A 87 16.93 -4.79 -14.84
C LEU A 87 18.08 -5.73 -15.26
N ASP A 88 18.98 -6.00 -14.34
CA ASP A 88 20.17 -6.85 -14.55
C ASP A 88 20.50 -7.68 -13.29
N ASP A 89 21.66 -8.33 -13.31
CA ASP A 89 22.09 -9.26 -12.26
C ASP A 89 22.82 -8.58 -11.08
N LYS A 90 23.10 -7.28 -11.14
CA LYS A 90 23.99 -6.61 -10.17
C LYS A 90 23.43 -6.56 -8.75
N ILE A 91 22.09 -6.43 -8.60
CA ILE A 91 21.41 -6.38 -7.29
C ILE A 91 21.19 -7.79 -6.72
N ILE A 92 21.14 -8.81 -7.56
CA ILE A 92 20.78 -10.18 -7.17
C ILE A 92 21.65 -10.75 -6.03
N PRO A 93 23.00 -10.58 -6.03
CA PRO A 93 23.83 -11.11 -4.95
C PRO A 93 23.48 -10.56 -3.54
N TYR A 94 23.04 -9.31 -3.47
CA TYR A 94 22.61 -8.69 -2.19
C TYR A 94 21.31 -9.29 -1.69
N ILE A 95 20.38 -9.58 -2.59
CA ILE A 95 19.13 -10.31 -2.27
C ILE A 95 19.45 -11.73 -1.81
N GLU A 96 20.31 -12.44 -2.53
CA GLU A 96 20.73 -13.82 -2.19
C GLU A 96 21.42 -13.91 -0.84
N LYS A 97 22.21 -12.92 -0.47
CA LYS A 97 22.88 -12.85 0.82
C LYS A 97 21.88 -12.91 1.98
N ILE A 98 20.72 -12.27 1.84
CA ILE A 98 19.66 -12.26 2.85
C ILE A 98 18.77 -13.50 2.73
N CYS A 99 18.31 -13.79 1.53
CA CYS A 99 17.30 -14.85 1.30
C CYS A 99 17.90 -16.25 1.22
N GLN A 100 19.24 -16.39 1.09
CA GLN A 100 19.97 -17.65 0.93
C GLN A 100 19.49 -18.50 -0.26
N ARG A 101 18.98 -17.83 -1.31
CA ARG A 101 18.52 -18.47 -2.55
C ARG A 101 18.43 -17.47 -3.70
N ASP A 102 18.63 -17.96 -4.92
CA ASP A 102 18.43 -17.17 -6.15
C ASP A 102 16.95 -16.80 -6.29
N PRO A 103 16.60 -15.51 -6.31
CA PRO A 103 15.22 -15.07 -6.48
C PRO A 103 14.59 -15.48 -7.82
N ARG A 104 15.39 -15.83 -8.81
CA ARG A 104 14.95 -16.28 -10.16
C ARG A 104 14.69 -17.78 -10.26
N SER A 105 14.90 -18.53 -9.16
CA SER A 105 14.80 -20.00 -9.15
C SER A 105 13.40 -20.56 -9.40
N GLY A 106 12.39 -19.70 -9.54
CA GLY A 106 10.98 -20.10 -9.70
C GLY A 106 10.35 -20.66 -8.42
N LYS A 107 11.02 -20.51 -7.27
CA LYS A 107 10.54 -20.85 -5.93
C LYS A 107 10.17 -19.61 -5.15
N VAL A 108 9.45 -19.77 -4.05
CA VAL A 108 9.22 -18.70 -3.08
C VAL A 108 10.55 -18.20 -2.54
N VAL A 109 10.79 -16.91 -2.54
CA VAL A 109 12.09 -16.30 -2.20
C VAL A 109 12.16 -15.95 -0.72
N THR A 110 11.35 -15.02 -0.26
CA THR A 110 11.39 -14.56 1.12
C THR A 110 10.57 -15.45 2.09
N GLY A 111 9.62 -16.21 1.58
CA GLY A 111 8.71 -17.03 2.41
C GLY A 111 7.76 -16.22 3.30
N GLY A 112 7.92 -14.91 3.35
CA GLY A 112 7.17 -13.93 4.12
C GLY A 112 7.74 -12.55 3.90
N ILE A 113 7.46 -11.64 4.83
CA ILE A 113 7.95 -10.26 4.81
C ILE A 113 9.31 -10.21 5.51
N VAL A 114 10.26 -9.53 4.89
CA VAL A 114 11.55 -9.14 5.50
C VAL A 114 11.41 -7.72 5.98
N SER A 115 11.54 -7.48 7.28
CA SER A 115 11.51 -6.15 7.89
C SER A 115 12.90 -5.73 8.34
N CYS A 116 13.32 -4.53 7.98
CA CYS A 116 14.57 -3.94 8.40
C CYS A 116 14.37 -3.28 9.77
N GLN A 117 14.85 -3.91 10.84
CA GLN A 117 14.58 -3.48 12.22
C GLN A 117 15.15 -2.10 12.57
N ASP A 118 16.24 -1.74 11.96
CA ASP A 118 16.97 -0.48 12.12
C ASP A 118 16.58 0.58 11.10
N SER A 119 15.59 0.30 10.25
CA SER A 119 15.06 1.29 9.32
C SER A 119 14.11 2.27 10.02
N SER A 120 14.40 3.57 9.90
CA SER A 120 13.51 4.65 10.36
C SER A 120 12.14 4.62 9.72
N TRP A 121 12.03 4.12 8.48
CA TRP A 121 10.76 3.90 7.80
C TRP A 121 10.03 2.64 8.27
N LEU A 122 10.69 1.78 9.06
CA LEU A 122 10.29 0.38 9.24
C LEU A 122 10.13 -0.29 7.86
N LEU A 123 11.12 -0.04 6.98
CA LEU A 123 11.11 -0.53 5.62
C LEU A 123 11.01 -2.05 5.61
N SER A 124 10.04 -2.54 4.88
CA SER A 124 9.78 -3.97 4.74
C SER A 124 9.65 -4.33 3.26
N TRP A 125 10.03 -5.55 2.92
CA TRP A 125 9.97 -6.00 1.54
C TRP A 125 9.69 -7.49 1.43
N THR A 126 9.21 -7.90 0.26
CA THR A 126 8.98 -9.30 -0.05
C THR A 126 9.22 -9.57 -1.52
N ILE A 127 9.70 -10.78 -1.80
CA ILE A 127 9.86 -11.30 -3.15
C ILE A 127 9.05 -12.58 -3.25
N ASN A 128 7.98 -12.51 -3.98
CA ASN A 128 7.16 -13.66 -4.30
C ASN A 128 7.85 -14.56 -5.35
N ARG A 129 7.25 -15.70 -5.65
CA ARG A 129 7.68 -16.54 -6.76
C ARG A 129 7.69 -15.71 -8.06
N GLN A 130 8.83 -15.66 -8.74
CA GLN A 130 8.98 -14.90 -9.99
C GLN A 130 8.36 -15.59 -11.20
N GLY A 131 8.22 -14.83 -12.30
CA GLY A 131 7.50 -15.27 -13.49
C GLY A 131 5.97 -15.12 -13.36
N GLN A 132 5.52 -14.11 -12.63
CA GLN A 132 4.09 -13.81 -12.44
C GLN A 132 3.47 -13.13 -13.65
N PHE A 133 4.26 -12.36 -14.38
CA PHE A 133 3.81 -11.62 -15.55
C PHE A 133 4.33 -12.26 -16.83
N LYS A 134 3.48 -12.34 -17.84
CA LYS A 134 3.82 -12.95 -19.13
C LYS A 134 5.01 -12.26 -19.81
N GLU A 135 5.08 -10.96 -19.66
CA GLU A 135 6.09 -10.07 -20.28
C GLU A 135 7.36 -9.91 -19.43
N GLN A 136 7.38 -10.48 -18.21
CA GLN A 136 8.54 -10.38 -17.33
C GLN A 136 9.73 -11.17 -17.91
N ASP A 137 10.85 -10.49 -18.15
CA ASP A 137 12.10 -11.14 -18.53
C ASP A 137 12.59 -12.05 -17.39
N LYS A 138 13.19 -13.18 -17.73
CA LYS A 138 13.68 -14.17 -16.75
C LYS A 138 14.81 -13.64 -15.85
N LYS A 139 15.48 -12.57 -16.24
CA LYS A 139 16.52 -11.90 -15.45
C LYS A 139 15.94 -10.91 -14.46
N GLN A 140 14.71 -10.45 -14.68
CA GLN A 140 14.05 -9.47 -13.84
C GLN A 140 13.49 -10.11 -12.58
N VAL A 141 13.63 -9.39 -11.47
CA VAL A 141 13.00 -9.72 -10.18
C VAL A 141 12.13 -8.56 -9.74
N CYS A 142 10.85 -8.82 -9.53
CA CYS A 142 9.92 -7.87 -8.97
C CYS A 142 9.92 -8.00 -7.44
N VAL A 143 10.21 -6.90 -6.77
CA VAL A 143 10.26 -6.77 -5.32
C VAL A 143 9.16 -5.82 -4.88
N TRP A 144 8.36 -6.22 -3.91
CA TRP A 144 7.43 -5.32 -3.25
C TRP A 144 8.08 -4.76 -2.00
N VAL A 145 8.22 -3.44 -1.96
CA VAL A 145 8.79 -2.68 -0.83
C VAL A 145 7.69 -1.82 -0.24
N TYR A 146 7.66 -1.62 1.08
CA TYR A 146 6.70 -0.73 1.71
C TYR A 146 7.20 -0.18 3.04
N SER A 147 6.55 0.91 3.49
CA SER A 147 6.78 1.53 4.77
C SER A 147 5.46 1.85 5.47
N LEU A 148 5.46 1.75 6.79
CA LEU A 148 4.38 2.21 7.66
C LEU A 148 4.63 3.63 8.19
N PHE A 149 5.89 4.07 8.25
CA PHE A 149 6.28 5.38 8.76
C PHE A 149 6.65 6.31 7.61
N THR A 150 5.64 6.74 6.87
CA THR A 150 5.80 7.48 5.61
C THR A 150 6.20 8.95 5.79
N ASP A 151 6.10 9.48 7.02
CA ASP A 151 6.36 10.88 7.36
C ASP A 151 7.73 11.13 8.01
N VAL A 152 8.51 10.08 8.29
CA VAL A 152 9.84 10.21 8.90
C VAL A 152 10.93 10.13 7.83
N PRO A 153 12.07 10.85 8.02
CA PRO A 153 13.21 10.74 7.11
C PRO A 153 13.82 9.34 7.11
N GLY A 154 14.21 8.86 5.93
CA GLY A 154 14.97 7.61 5.76
C GLY A 154 16.39 7.69 6.32
N ASP A 155 17.05 6.53 6.40
CA ASP A 155 18.38 6.43 6.98
C ASP A 155 19.49 6.80 5.98
N TYR A 156 19.29 6.54 4.71
CA TYR A 156 20.19 6.91 3.62
C TYR A 156 19.71 8.20 2.94
N ILE A 157 18.48 8.22 2.42
CA ILE A 157 17.98 9.30 1.60
C ILE A 157 17.61 10.58 2.39
N LYS A 158 17.45 10.47 3.73
CA LYS A 158 17.13 11.60 4.62
C LYS A 158 15.85 12.38 4.25
N LYS A 159 14.92 11.71 3.56
CA LYS A 159 13.61 12.23 3.13
C LYS A 159 12.51 11.31 3.61
N PRO A 160 11.28 11.80 3.90
CA PRO A 160 10.11 10.96 4.09
C PRO A 160 9.81 10.12 2.84
N MET A 161 9.42 8.86 3.00
CA MET A 161 9.16 7.97 1.85
C MET A 161 8.12 8.57 0.91
N LYS A 162 7.07 9.18 1.43
CA LYS A 162 6.00 9.81 0.64
C LYS A 162 6.48 10.95 -0.30
N GLU A 163 7.66 11.48 -0.07
CA GLU A 163 8.27 12.54 -0.87
C GLU A 163 9.37 12.01 -1.81
N CYS A 164 9.61 10.68 -1.77
CA CYS A 164 10.66 10.06 -2.54
C CYS A 164 10.20 9.65 -3.93
N THR A 165 11.08 9.82 -4.90
CA THR A 165 10.96 9.22 -6.23
C THR A 165 11.21 7.72 -6.16
N GLY A 166 10.87 6.98 -7.22
CA GLY A 166 11.18 5.55 -7.29
C GLY A 166 12.66 5.25 -7.16
N LYS A 167 13.52 6.09 -7.74
CA LYS A 167 14.97 6.00 -7.58
C LYS A 167 15.38 6.14 -6.12
N GLU A 168 14.91 7.16 -5.42
CA GLU A 168 15.24 7.42 -4.02
C GLU A 168 14.78 6.29 -3.09
N ILE A 169 13.59 5.71 -3.35
CA ILE A 169 13.13 4.54 -2.61
C ILE A 169 14.04 3.32 -2.88
N THR A 170 14.47 3.16 -4.12
CA THR A 170 15.43 2.09 -4.47
C THR A 170 16.75 2.28 -3.75
N GLU A 171 17.28 3.50 -3.67
CA GLU A 171 18.52 3.82 -2.94
C GLU A 171 18.42 3.45 -1.45
N GLU A 172 17.32 3.82 -0.79
CA GLU A 172 17.06 3.47 0.61
C GLU A 172 16.97 1.95 0.80
N TRP A 173 16.27 1.25 -0.10
CA TRP A 173 16.17 -0.21 -0.05
C TRP A 173 17.54 -0.88 -0.24
N LEU A 174 18.36 -0.43 -1.21
CA LEU A 174 19.71 -0.93 -1.45
C LEU A 174 20.63 -0.73 -0.23
N TYR A 175 20.51 0.41 0.44
CA TYR A 175 21.23 0.66 1.69
C TYR A 175 20.90 -0.40 2.74
N HIS A 176 19.63 -0.73 2.94
CA HIS A 176 19.20 -1.77 3.87
C HIS A 176 19.48 -3.21 3.39
N LEU A 177 19.77 -3.42 2.12
CA LEU A 177 20.32 -4.69 1.62
C LEU A 177 21.81 -4.85 1.93
N GLY A 178 22.49 -3.78 2.40
CA GLY A 178 23.91 -3.77 2.68
C GLY A 178 24.79 -3.62 1.45
N VAL A 179 24.27 -2.91 0.44
CA VAL A 179 25.05 -2.46 -0.72
C VAL A 179 26.07 -1.40 -0.26
N PRO A 180 27.32 -1.42 -0.74
CA PRO A 180 28.28 -0.35 -0.49
C PRO A 180 27.72 1.01 -0.88
N VAL A 181 27.91 2.03 -0.02
CA VAL A 181 27.27 3.35 -0.18
C VAL A 181 27.64 4.02 -1.50
N ASP A 182 28.86 3.83 -1.98
CA ASP A 182 29.38 4.36 -3.22
C ASP A 182 28.78 3.67 -4.48
N GLU A 183 28.23 2.47 -4.36
CA GLU A 183 27.58 1.74 -5.46
C GLU A 183 26.07 2.04 -5.55
N ILE A 184 25.44 2.51 -4.47
CA ILE A 184 23.98 2.69 -4.39
C ILE A 184 23.43 3.57 -5.52
N PRO A 185 23.95 4.79 -5.79
CA PRO A 185 23.39 5.66 -6.80
C PRO A 185 23.42 5.07 -8.22
N GLU A 186 24.52 4.38 -8.55
CA GLU A 186 24.70 3.73 -9.86
C GLU A 186 23.70 2.57 -10.04
N LEU A 187 23.55 1.73 -9.02
CA LEU A 187 22.60 0.61 -9.07
C LEU A 187 21.14 1.07 -9.13
N ALA A 188 20.78 2.11 -8.37
CA ALA A 188 19.43 2.64 -8.40
C ALA A 188 19.07 3.31 -9.74
N GLU A 189 20.05 3.93 -10.41
CA GLU A 189 19.86 4.58 -11.70
C GLU A 189 19.76 3.59 -12.87
N HIS A 190 20.62 2.56 -12.89
CA HIS A 190 20.83 1.75 -14.08
C HIS A 190 20.41 0.29 -13.95
N SER A 191 20.28 -0.24 -12.72
CA SER A 191 20.02 -1.66 -12.48
C SER A 191 18.63 -1.95 -11.91
N ALA A 192 17.83 -0.92 -11.68
CA ALA A 192 16.44 -1.06 -11.22
C ALA A 192 15.53 0.05 -11.75
N VAL A 193 14.24 -0.25 -11.81
CA VAL A 193 13.17 0.74 -11.99
C VAL A 193 12.15 0.55 -10.88
N CYS A 194 11.62 1.65 -10.36
CA CYS A 194 10.71 1.61 -9.23
C CYS A 194 9.49 2.49 -9.47
N VAL A 195 8.32 1.98 -9.08
CA VAL A 195 7.06 2.70 -9.11
C VAL A 195 6.53 2.84 -7.68
N PRO A 196 6.65 4.02 -7.07
CA PRO A 196 6.05 4.31 -5.78
C PRO A 196 4.52 4.39 -5.87
N THR A 197 3.86 3.98 -4.81
CA THR A 197 2.40 3.96 -4.72
C THR A 197 1.98 4.39 -3.33
N MET A 198 1.44 5.61 -3.21
CA MET A 198 0.89 6.11 -1.95
C MET A 198 -0.58 5.72 -1.84
N MET A 199 -0.96 5.13 -0.72
CA MET A 199 -2.33 4.68 -0.42
C MET A 199 -2.82 5.30 0.89
N PRO A 200 -3.56 6.39 0.82
CA PRO A 200 -3.91 7.21 2.00
C PRO A 200 -4.70 6.49 3.09
N TYR A 201 -5.40 5.41 2.76
CA TYR A 201 -6.32 4.72 3.68
C TYR A 201 -5.97 3.27 3.96
N ILE A 202 -4.82 2.76 3.50
CA ILE A 202 -4.51 1.33 3.62
C ILE A 202 -4.44 0.89 5.09
N THR A 203 -3.90 1.72 5.98
CA THR A 203 -3.76 1.40 7.40
C THR A 203 -4.98 1.78 8.23
N ALA A 204 -6.04 2.32 7.63
CA ALA A 204 -7.27 2.67 8.34
C ALA A 204 -7.83 1.49 9.16
N PHE A 205 -7.70 0.26 8.66
CA PHE A 205 -8.19 -0.94 9.35
C PHE A 205 -7.32 -1.35 10.54
N PHE A 206 -6.11 -0.83 10.66
CA PHE A 206 -5.18 -1.07 11.78
C PHE A 206 -5.23 0.01 12.85
N MET A 207 -6.01 1.06 12.65
CA MET A 207 -6.16 2.14 13.63
C MET A 207 -6.76 1.61 14.95
N PRO A 208 -6.31 2.12 16.12
CA PRO A 208 -6.93 1.84 17.39
C PRO A 208 -8.41 2.23 17.38
N ARG A 209 -9.25 1.36 17.89
CA ARG A 209 -10.71 1.50 17.88
C ARG A 209 -11.31 1.23 19.24
N ALA A 210 -12.33 2.01 19.61
CA ALA A 210 -13.19 1.74 20.71
C ALA A 210 -14.38 0.83 20.29
N LYS A 211 -15.10 0.30 21.28
CA LYS A 211 -16.37 -0.36 21.03
C LYS A 211 -17.34 0.64 20.39
N GLY A 212 -18.01 0.23 19.31
CA GLY A 212 -18.94 1.06 18.56
C GLY A 212 -18.31 1.89 17.43
N ASP A 213 -16.98 1.89 17.26
CA ASP A 213 -16.34 2.55 16.11
C ASP A 213 -16.60 1.79 14.79
N ARG A 214 -16.82 0.49 14.87
CA ARG A 214 -17.35 -0.34 13.77
C ARG A 214 -18.83 -0.63 14.02
N PRO A 215 -19.60 -0.92 12.96
CA PRO A 215 -20.96 -1.43 13.15
C PRO A 215 -20.97 -2.69 14.00
N ASP A 216 -21.81 -2.72 15.01
CA ASP A 216 -22.04 -3.91 15.84
C ASP A 216 -23.17 -4.81 15.26
N VAL A 217 -23.85 -4.32 14.25
CA VAL A 217 -25.01 -5.00 13.69
C VAL A 217 -24.55 -6.07 12.69
N ILE A 218 -24.61 -7.30 13.13
CA ILE A 218 -24.59 -8.46 12.22
C ILE A 218 -26.02 -8.97 12.21
N PRO A 219 -26.80 -8.73 11.16
CA PRO A 219 -28.15 -9.28 11.05
C PRO A 219 -28.13 -10.79 11.17
N ASP A 220 -29.15 -11.36 11.80
CA ASP A 220 -29.33 -12.81 11.86
C ASP A 220 -29.30 -13.40 10.44
N GLY A 221 -28.46 -14.40 10.24
CA GLY A 221 -28.29 -15.06 8.92
C GLY A 221 -27.18 -14.50 8.04
N CYS A 222 -26.46 -13.44 8.43
CA CYS A 222 -25.26 -13.04 7.71
C CYS A 222 -24.07 -13.96 8.05
N VAL A 223 -23.42 -14.45 7.02
CA VAL A 223 -22.17 -15.24 7.13
C VAL A 223 -21.00 -14.25 7.20
N ASN A 224 -20.17 -14.40 8.21
CA ASN A 224 -18.89 -13.68 8.34
C ASN A 224 -17.89 -14.13 7.27
#